data_dcf732d0a242af002198dcdd44db52c8
#
_entry.id   dcf732d0a242af002198dcdd44db52c8
#
_cell.length_a   1.000
_cell.length_b   1.000
_cell.length_c   1.000
_cell.angle_alpha   90.00
_cell.angle_beta   90.00
_cell.angle_gamma   90.00
#
_symmetry.space_group_name_H-M   'P 1'
#
loop_
_entity.id
_entity.type
_entity.pdbx_description
1 polymer ?
#
loop_
_entity_poly.entity_id
_entity_poly.type
_entity_poly.pdbx_seq_one_letter_code
_entity_poly.pdbx_strand_id
1 'polypeptide(L)'
;HNVHGRGAPVCRLREGGPAVAVVRACPALAPTSRGLPMSNSSTASVSVATLGTPRIGPHRELKTALESFWAGKIDAAALVKTAAQLRADNWARQKARGVTVIPSNDFSFYDQVLDTSVLVGAIPQVYGWKGDSVSLATYFAMAHGAQGDSETCEHGHAHHHGHGVPAQEMTKWFDTNYDYMVPEFSKDQTFALSSTKPIDEYKEAKALGYQTRPVLVGPVTFLKLGKSHDASFSNLSLLDKLVP
;
A
#
# COMPACT_ATOMS: atom_id res chain seq x y z
N HIS A 1 60.91 -4.43 11.43
CA HIS A 1 60.94 -5.79 10.87
C HIS A 1 60.16 -5.81 9.54
N ASN A 2 60.95 -5.92 8.45
CA ASN A 2 60.48 -6.08 7.06
C ASN A 2 59.83 -7.45 6.84
N VAL A 3 58.68 -7.47 6.15
CA VAL A 3 58.25 -8.63 5.39
C VAL A 3 57.74 -8.15 4.01
N HIS A 4 58.44 -8.63 3.00
CA HIS A 4 58.22 -8.37 1.58
C HIS A 4 56.87 -8.92 1.08
N GLY A 5 56.04 -8.08 0.46
CA GLY A 5 54.91 -8.47 -0.39
C GLY A 5 55.41 -8.64 -1.84
N ARG A 6 55.13 -9.80 -2.43
CA ARG A 6 55.37 -10.06 -3.85
C ARG A 6 54.23 -9.51 -4.68
N GLY A 7 54.56 -8.57 -5.58
CA GLY A 7 53.59 -8.01 -6.51
C GLY A 7 53.25 -8.98 -7.65
N ALA A 8 51.99 -8.99 -8.03
CA ALA A 8 51.51 -9.66 -9.23
C ALA A 8 51.87 -8.86 -10.49
N PRO A 9 52.18 -9.50 -11.63
CA PRO A 9 52.60 -8.79 -12.84
C PRO A 9 51.39 -8.10 -13.50
N VAL A 10 51.55 -6.79 -13.75
CA VAL A 10 50.65 -5.96 -14.54
C VAL A 10 50.90 -6.22 -16.02
N CYS A 11 49.89 -6.75 -16.73
CA CYS A 11 49.95 -6.90 -18.18
C CYS A 11 49.61 -5.56 -18.84
N ARG A 12 50.64 -4.93 -19.51
CA ARG A 12 50.45 -3.74 -20.35
C ARG A 12 49.90 -4.16 -21.72
N LEU A 13 48.73 -3.63 -22.07
CA LEU A 13 48.21 -3.72 -23.43
C LEU A 13 49.00 -2.77 -24.35
N ARG A 14 49.56 -3.31 -25.43
CA ARG A 14 50.15 -2.56 -26.54
C ARG A 14 49.09 -2.44 -27.64
N GLU A 15 48.81 -1.25 -28.07
CA GLU A 15 47.94 -0.95 -29.21
C GLU A 15 48.65 -1.29 -30.52
N GLY A 16 47.89 -1.86 -31.48
CA GLY A 16 48.25 -1.88 -32.89
C GLY A 16 48.06 -3.21 -33.62
N GLY A 17 47.02 -3.27 -34.48
CA GLY A 17 46.93 -4.08 -35.67
C GLY A 17 46.19 -5.41 -35.56
N PRO A 18 45.48 -5.83 -36.64
CA PRO A 18 44.63 -7.03 -36.61
C PRO A 18 45.50 -8.28 -36.77
N ALA A 19 45.61 -9.08 -35.73
CA ALA A 19 46.25 -10.40 -35.78
C ALA A 19 45.25 -11.49 -35.40
N VAL A 20 45.02 -12.34 -36.36
CA VAL A 20 44.25 -13.62 -36.22
C VAL A 20 45.00 -14.48 -35.23
N ALA A 21 44.44 -14.69 -34.06
CA ALA A 21 44.98 -15.54 -33.03
C ALA A 21 44.56 -17.03 -33.29
N VAL A 22 45.49 -17.83 -33.77
CA VAL A 22 45.36 -19.28 -33.80
C VAL A 22 45.60 -19.81 -32.37
N VAL A 23 44.53 -20.25 -31.73
CA VAL A 23 44.63 -20.90 -30.42
C VAL A 23 45.11 -22.34 -30.62
N ARG A 24 46.34 -22.60 -30.29
CA ARG A 24 46.89 -23.95 -30.15
C ARG A 24 46.37 -24.55 -28.83
N ALA A 25 45.61 -25.60 -28.92
CA ALA A 25 45.17 -26.37 -27.76
C ALA A 25 46.34 -27.10 -27.12
N CYS A 26 46.57 -26.84 -25.85
CA CYS A 26 47.45 -27.70 -25.02
C CYS A 26 46.69 -28.99 -24.63
N PRO A 27 47.32 -30.16 -24.67
CA PRO A 27 46.67 -31.37 -24.17
C PRO A 27 46.61 -31.31 -22.65
N ALA A 28 45.38 -31.30 -22.13
CA ALA A 28 45.11 -31.35 -20.70
C ALA A 28 45.37 -32.78 -20.17
N LEU A 29 46.23 -32.88 -19.18
CA LEU A 29 46.39 -34.05 -18.31
C LEU A 29 45.09 -34.18 -17.51
N ALA A 30 44.36 -35.31 -17.69
CA ALA A 30 43.17 -35.60 -16.96
C ALA A 30 43.49 -35.95 -15.50
N PRO A 31 42.93 -35.29 -14.51
CA PRO A 31 42.96 -35.76 -13.14
C PRO A 31 41.80 -36.77 -12.96
N THR A 32 42.12 -38.05 -12.73
CA THR A 32 41.21 -39.04 -12.22
C THR A 32 40.90 -38.73 -10.75
N SER A 33 39.99 -37.86 -10.49
CA SER A 33 39.34 -37.73 -9.17
C SER A 33 37.92 -38.29 -9.29
N ARG A 34 37.66 -39.41 -8.62
CA ARG A 34 36.32 -39.88 -8.33
C ARG A 34 35.66 -38.83 -7.47
N GLY A 35 34.96 -37.89 -8.11
CA GLY A 35 34.09 -36.96 -7.43
C GLY A 35 32.90 -37.71 -6.85
N LEU A 36 32.74 -37.66 -5.54
CA LEU A 36 31.49 -38.02 -4.88
C LEU A 36 30.39 -37.14 -5.50
N PRO A 37 29.18 -37.69 -5.78
CA PRO A 37 28.09 -36.84 -6.25
C PRO A 37 27.79 -35.83 -5.18
N MET A 38 28.09 -34.56 -5.47
CA MET A 38 27.56 -33.44 -4.68
C MET A 38 26.05 -33.52 -4.79
N SER A 39 25.41 -33.87 -3.67
CA SER A 39 23.97 -33.74 -3.54
C SER A 39 23.59 -32.30 -3.93
N ASN A 40 22.73 -32.17 -4.94
CA ASN A 40 22.06 -30.88 -5.21
C ASN A 40 21.31 -30.46 -3.93
N SER A 41 21.95 -29.66 -3.09
CA SER A 41 21.22 -28.92 -2.07
C SER A 41 20.32 -27.99 -2.84
N SER A 42 19.04 -28.33 -2.96
CA SER A 42 18.02 -27.37 -3.36
C SER A 42 18.10 -26.23 -2.37
N THR A 43 18.71 -25.11 -2.77
CA THR A 43 18.68 -23.89 -1.99
C THR A 43 17.22 -23.48 -1.89
N ALA A 44 16.61 -23.75 -0.73
CA ALA A 44 15.26 -23.33 -0.45
C ALA A 44 15.23 -21.80 -0.62
N SER A 45 14.50 -21.31 -1.61
CA SER A 45 14.33 -19.87 -1.82
C SER A 45 13.50 -19.31 -0.67
N VAL A 46 14.07 -18.40 0.10
CA VAL A 46 13.34 -17.70 1.16
C VAL A 46 12.44 -16.66 0.52
N SER A 47 11.14 -16.74 0.81
CA SER A 47 10.16 -15.71 0.39
C SER A 47 10.25 -14.52 1.32
N VAL A 48 10.40 -13.32 0.74
CA VAL A 48 10.45 -12.05 1.46
C VAL A 48 9.17 -11.27 1.20
N ALA A 49 8.50 -10.83 2.27
CA ALA A 49 7.30 -10.01 2.21
C ALA A 49 7.39 -8.84 3.18
N THR A 50 6.68 -7.76 2.89
CA THR A 50 6.51 -6.60 3.76
C THR A 50 5.03 -6.32 4.00
N LEU A 51 4.71 -5.49 5.00
CA LEU A 51 3.34 -5.02 5.24
C LEU A 51 2.98 -3.78 4.42
N GLY A 52 3.94 -3.11 3.82
CA GLY A 52 3.71 -1.92 3.03
C GLY A 52 4.88 -0.94 3.03
N THR A 53 4.67 0.18 2.34
CA THR A 53 5.61 1.29 2.24
C THR A 53 4.90 2.61 2.53
N PRO A 54 5.65 3.68 2.92
CA PRO A 54 5.06 5.00 3.07
C PRO A 54 4.37 5.46 1.78
N ARG A 55 3.09 5.86 1.91
CA ARG A 55 2.24 6.24 0.78
C ARG A 55 2.49 7.65 0.24
N ILE A 56 3.16 8.49 1.04
CA ILE A 56 3.25 9.93 0.76
C ILE A 56 4.02 10.26 -0.53
N GLY A 57 4.90 9.35 -0.98
CA GLY A 57 5.82 9.58 -2.08
C GLY A 57 7.13 10.25 -1.64
N PRO A 58 8.26 10.06 -2.38
CA PRO A 58 9.57 10.60 -2.02
C PRO A 58 9.63 12.13 -1.97
N HIS A 59 8.78 12.82 -2.74
CA HIS A 59 8.68 14.28 -2.77
C HIS A 59 7.33 14.79 -2.27
N ARG A 60 6.61 13.97 -1.48
CA ARG A 60 5.29 14.28 -0.91
C ARG A 60 4.20 14.47 -1.96
N GLU A 61 4.28 13.73 -3.07
CA GLU A 61 3.38 13.82 -4.22
C GLU A 61 1.92 13.62 -3.81
N LEU A 62 1.63 12.66 -2.92
CA LEU A 62 0.28 12.45 -2.43
C LEU A 62 -0.26 13.68 -1.69
N LYS A 63 0.54 14.31 -0.83
CA LYS A 63 0.12 15.51 -0.11
C LYS A 63 -0.20 16.65 -1.07
N THR A 64 0.69 16.91 -2.03
CA THR A 64 0.50 17.96 -3.03
C THR A 64 -0.75 17.71 -3.87
N ALA A 65 -1.01 16.45 -4.26
CA ALA A 65 -2.19 16.08 -5.01
C ALA A 65 -3.48 16.27 -4.20
N LEU A 66 -3.49 15.87 -2.91
CA LEU A 66 -4.63 16.06 -2.02
C LEU A 66 -4.94 17.54 -1.79
N GLU A 67 -3.94 18.36 -1.49
CA GLU A 67 -4.08 19.81 -1.31
C GLU A 67 -4.59 20.49 -2.60
N SER A 68 -4.13 20.03 -3.76
CA SER A 68 -4.60 20.52 -5.06
C SER A 68 -6.05 20.12 -5.36
N PHE A 69 -6.42 18.91 -4.98
CA PHE A 69 -7.79 18.43 -5.12
C PHE A 69 -8.75 19.20 -4.20
N TRP A 70 -8.43 19.39 -2.93
CA TRP A 70 -9.25 20.16 -1.99
C TRP A 70 -9.35 21.66 -2.36
N ALA A 71 -8.31 22.18 -3.03
CA ALA A 71 -8.34 23.54 -3.58
C ALA A 71 -9.06 23.64 -4.93
N GLY A 72 -9.65 22.55 -5.44
CA GLY A 72 -10.34 22.53 -6.74
C GLY A 72 -9.41 22.70 -7.96
N LYS A 73 -8.09 22.54 -7.80
CA LYS A 73 -7.11 22.71 -8.89
C LYS A 73 -6.98 21.47 -9.77
N ILE A 74 -7.30 20.30 -9.24
CA ILE A 74 -7.36 19.04 -9.98
C ILE A 74 -8.66 18.32 -9.66
N ASP A 75 -9.11 17.50 -10.59
CA ASP A 75 -10.30 16.65 -10.42
C ASP A 75 -9.98 15.30 -9.74
N ALA A 76 -11.02 14.53 -9.44
CA ALA A 76 -10.90 13.22 -8.82
C ALA A 76 -10.10 12.23 -9.72
N ALA A 77 -10.23 12.32 -11.04
CA ALA A 77 -9.53 11.45 -11.97
C ALA A 77 -8.01 11.69 -11.93
N ALA A 78 -7.58 12.95 -11.84
CA ALA A 78 -6.17 13.30 -11.70
C ALA A 78 -5.60 12.84 -10.35
N LEU A 79 -6.37 12.97 -9.26
CA LEU A 79 -5.98 12.46 -7.94
C LEU A 79 -5.80 10.93 -7.96
N VAL A 80 -6.77 10.19 -8.50
CA VAL A 80 -6.72 8.73 -8.63
C VAL A 80 -5.54 8.29 -9.49
N LYS A 81 -5.27 8.99 -10.60
CA LYS A 81 -4.11 8.73 -11.47
C LYS A 81 -2.77 8.90 -10.71
N THR A 82 -2.65 9.97 -9.92
CA THR A 82 -1.46 10.19 -9.08
C THR A 82 -1.29 9.07 -8.06
N ALA A 83 -2.38 8.63 -7.42
CA ALA A 83 -2.36 7.51 -6.50
C ALA A 83 -1.91 6.19 -7.17
N ALA A 84 -2.41 5.89 -8.36
CA ALA A 84 -2.01 4.70 -9.12
C ALA A 84 -0.51 4.73 -9.47
N GLN A 85 0.01 5.89 -9.88
CA GLN A 85 1.44 6.04 -10.15
C GLN A 85 2.29 5.79 -8.90
N LEU A 86 1.88 6.36 -7.75
CA LEU A 86 2.58 6.16 -6.47
C LEU A 86 2.59 4.68 -6.04
N ARG A 87 1.49 3.96 -6.22
CA ARG A 87 1.43 2.52 -5.96
C ARG A 87 2.39 1.76 -6.86
N ALA A 88 2.35 2.00 -8.16
CA ALA A 88 3.23 1.35 -9.13
C ALA A 88 4.71 1.58 -8.81
N ASP A 89 5.10 2.81 -8.48
CA ASP A 89 6.48 3.17 -8.10
C ASP A 89 6.92 2.50 -6.79
N ASN A 90 6.01 2.40 -5.82
CA ASN A 90 6.26 1.72 -4.54
C ASN A 90 6.49 0.22 -4.76
N TRP A 91 5.66 -0.44 -5.57
CA TRP A 91 5.81 -1.86 -5.91
C TRP A 91 7.10 -2.13 -6.67
N ALA A 92 7.43 -1.29 -7.67
CA ALA A 92 8.68 -1.41 -8.42
C ALA A 92 9.92 -1.27 -7.50
N ARG A 93 9.92 -0.31 -6.57
CA ARG A 93 11.00 -0.13 -5.59
C ARG A 93 11.19 -1.32 -4.67
N GLN A 94 10.11 -1.90 -4.17
CA GLN A 94 10.15 -3.09 -3.31
C GLN A 94 10.69 -4.29 -4.09
N LYS A 95 10.21 -4.49 -5.31
CA LYS A 95 10.70 -5.56 -6.19
C LYS A 95 12.20 -5.43 -6.46
N ALA A 96 12.67 -4.22 -6.78
CA ALA A 96 14.09 -3.95 -7.03
C ALA A 96 14.98 -4.21 -5.79
N ARG A 97 14.41 -4.19 -4.59
CA ARG A 97 15.10 -4.51 -3.33
C ARG A 97 14.96 -5.96 -2.88
N GLY A 98 14.44 -6.84 -3.74
CA GLY A 98 14.36 -8.27 -3.48
C GLY A 98 13.10 -8.74 -2.72
N VAL A 99 12.11 -7.88 -2.53
CA VAL A 99 10.80 -8.33 -2.00
C VAL A 99 10.13 -9.22 -3.03
N THR A 100 9.81 -10.45 -2.64
CA THR A 100 9.22 -11.46 -3.54
C THR A 100 7.71 -11.41 -3.55
N VAL A 101 7.08 -11.12 -2.40
CA VAL A 101 5.63 -10.94 -2.27
C VAL A 101 5.35 -9.48 -1.94
N ILE A 102 4.93 -8.74 -2.96
CA ILE A 102 4.67 -7.30 -2.86
C ILE A 102 3.33 -7.07 -2.15
N PRO A 103 3.24 -6.17 -1.16
CA PRO A 103 1.96 -5.82 -0.56
C PRO A 103 1.09 -5.02 -1.54
N SER A 104 -0.20 -5.26 -1.54
CA SER A 104 -1.23 -4.41 -2.15
C SER A 104 -2.23 -3.97 -1.08
N ASN A 105 -3.04 -2.97 -1.34
CA ASN A 105 -3.95 -2.36 -0.37
C ASN A 105 -3.22 -1.78 0.87
N ASP A 106 -1.94 -1.42 0.70
CA ASP A 106 -1.14 -0.69 1.69
C ASP A 106 -1.15 0.83 1.46
N PHE A 107 -1.88 1.28 0.44
CA PHE A 107 -2.08 2.68 0.09
C PHE A 107 -3.45 3.17 0.57
N SER A 108 -3.50 4.38 1.14
CA SER A 108 -4.72 5.08 1.52
C SER A 108 -4.61 6.55 1.12
N PHE A 109 -5.71 7.19 0.71
CA PHE A 109 -5.72 8.63 0.52
C PHE A 109 -5.58 9.37 1.85
N TYR A 110 -6.18 8.86 2.90
CA TYR A 110 -6.14 9.44 4.24
C TYR A 110 -5.57 8.46 5.25
N ASP A 111 -6.32 7.41 5.65
CA ASP A 111 -5.84 6.38 6.55
C ASP A 111 -6.47 5.00 6.29
N GLN A 112 -5.80 3.95 6.75
CA GLN A 112 -6.18 2.56 6.51
C GLN A 112 -7.43 2.12 7.28
N VAL A 113 -7.74 2.76 8.42
CA VAL A 113 -8.92 2.44 9.23
C VAL A 113 -10.15 3.06 8.59
N LEU A 114 -10.03 4.28 8.07
CA LEU A 114 -11.07 4.92 7.26
C LEU A 114 -11.37 4.11 5.99
N ASP A 115 -10.34 3.63 5.30
CA ASP A 115 -10.52 2.73 4.15
C ASP A 115 -11.26 1.45 4.54
N THR A 116 -11.00 0.92 5.73
CA THR A 116 -11.69 -0.27 6.25
C THR A 116 -13.14 0.07 6.60
N SER A 117 -13.41 1.22 7.19
CA SER A 117 -14.78 1.69 7.44
C SER A 117 -15.60 1.78 6.15
N VAL A 118 -14.99 2.32 5.10
CA VAL A 118 -15.58 2.37 3.75
C VAL A 118 -15.76 0.97 3.18
N LEU A 119 -14.77 0.08 3.34
CA LEU A 119 -14.83 -1.29 2.81
C LEU A 119 -16.04 -2.06 3.34
N VAL A 120 -16.31 -1.94 4.63
CA VAL A 120 -17.38 -2.69 5.32
C VAL A 120 -18.67 -1.91 5.47
N GLY A 121 -18.78 -0.70 4.92
CA GLY A 121 -19.98 0.13 5.01
C GLY A 121 -20.25 0.66 6.43
N ALA A 122 -19.24 0.78 7.28
CA ALA A 122 -19.36 1.36 8.62
C ALA A 122 -19.29 2.90 8.53
N ILE A 123 -20.33 3.50 7.94
CA ILE A 123 -20.39 4.94 7.67
C ILE A 123 -21.49 5.55 8.54
N PRO A 124 -21.15 6.53 9.42
CA PRO A 124 -22.14 7.21 10.24
C PRO A 124 -23.23 7.90 9.40
N GLN A 125 -24.46 7.84 9.89
CA GLN A 125 -25.64 8.38 9.18
C GLN A 125 -25.53 9.88 8.87
N VAL A 126 -24.77 10.62 9.66
CA VAL A 126 -24.56 12.08 9.49
C VAL A 126 -23.99 12.41 8.11
N TYR A 127 -23.26 11.49 7.44
CA TYR A 127 -22.70 11.67 6.09
C TYR A 127 -23.70 11.35 4.96
N GLY A 128 -24.96 10.98 5.29
CA GLY A 128 -26.03 10.79 4.32
C GLY A 128 -25.83 9.61 3.35
N TRP A 129 -24.92 8.69 3.64
CA TRP A 129 -24.66 7.51 2.81
C TRP A 129 -25.88 6.55 2.80
N LYS A 130 -26.22 6.03 1.62
CA LYS A 130 -27.44 5.23 1.40
C LYS A 130 -27.18 3.78 1.00
N GLY A 131 -25.94 3.29 1.18
CA GLY A 131 -25.60 1.88 0.90
C GLY A 131 -25.02 1.61 -0.49
N ASP A 132 -24.75 2.65 -1.27
CA ASP A 132 -24.06 2.59 -2.57
C ASP A 132 -22.54 2.73 -2.44
N SER A 133 -21.83 2.91 -3.57
CA SER A 133 -20.39 3.19 -3.53
C SER A 133 -20.11 4.53 -2.86
N VAL A 134 -19.10 4.55 -1.96
CA VAL A 134 -18.72 5.76 -1.25
C VAL A 134 -17.93 6.69 -2.16
N SER A 135 -18.42 7.91 -2.36
CA SER A 135 -17.73 8.93 -3.13
C SER A 135 -16.48 9.44 -2.42
N LEU A 136 -15.50 9.98 -3.15
CA LEU A 136 -14.35 10.66 -2.55
C LEU A 136 -14.78 11.88 -1.71
N ALA A 137 -15.88 12.55 -2.07
CA ALA A 137 -16.42 13.64 -1.26
C ALA A 137 -16.88 13.15 0.11
N THR A 138 -17.64 12.05 0.18
CA THR A 138 -18.04 11.42 1.44
C THR A 138 -16.82 10.93 2.24
N TYR A 139 -15.88 10.28 1.57
CA TYR A 139 -14.63 9.81 2.17
C TYR A 139 -13.87 10.94 2.87
N PHE A 140 -13.67 12.06 2.18
CA PHE A 140 -12.98 13.22 2.75
C PHE A 140 -13.83 13.99 3.76
N ALA A 141 -15.17 14.01 3.62
CA ALA A 141 -16.04 14.56 4.64
C ALA A 141 -15.90 13.82 5.98
N MET A 142 -15.76 12.49 5.95
CA MET A 142 -15.44 11.68 7.15
C MET A 142 -14.07 12.06 7.74
N ALA A 143 -13.08 12.36 6.90
CA ALA A 143 -11.71 12.63 7.31
C ALA A 143 -11.51 14.02 7.91
N HIS A 144 -12.12 15.07 7.37
CA HIS A 144 -11.87 16.46 7.79
C HIS A 144 -13.13 17.33 7.86
N GLY A 145 -14.32 16.71 7.73
CA GLY A 145 -15.57 17.44 7.68
C GLY A 145 -15.86 18.05 6.31
N ALA A 146 -17.07 18.55 6.16
CA ALA A 146 -17.48 19.35 5.00
C ALA A 146 -18.16 20.62 5.49
N GLN A 147 -17.80 21.78 4.90
CA GLN A 147 -18.48 23.03 5.17
C GLN A 147 -19.78 23.12 4.37
N GLY A 148 -20.83 23.68 4.98
CA GLY A 148 -22.19 23.70 4.43
C GLY A 148 -22.43 24.60 3.22
N ASP A 149 -21.45 25.38 2.74
CA ASP A 149 -21.57 26.29 1.61
C ASP A 149 -20.34 26.21 0.70
N SER A 150 -20.24 25.18 -0.12
CA SER A 150 -19.51 25.31 -1.37
C SER A 150 -20.39 24.84 -2.51
N GLU A 151 -20.86 25.79 -3.30
CA GLU A 151 -21.60 25.60 -4.55
C GLU A 151 -20.76 24.95 -5.64
N THR A 152 -20.23 23.75 -5.39
CA THR A 152 -19.59 22.92 -6.44
C THR A 152 -19.83 21.45 -6.21
N CYS A 153 -21.09 21.05 -6.13
CA CYS A 153 -21.51 19.68 -6.36
C CYS A 153 -22.25 19.62 -7.71
N GLU A 154 -21.52 19.56 -8.78
CA GLU A 154 -22.07 19.10 -10.09
C GLU A 154 -22.40 17.60 -9.97
N HIS A 155 -23.49 17.27 -9.33
CA HIS A 155 -24.34 16.07 -9.62
C HIS A 155 -25.44 16.03 -8.56
N GLY A 156 -26.57 16.56 -8.93
CA GLY A 156 -27.94 16.51 -8.40
C GLY A 156 -28.28 15.56 -7.27
N HIS A 157 -27.91 15.83 -6.03
CA HIS A 157 -28.51 15.18 -4.87
C HIS A 157 -28.83 16.18 -3.78
N ALA A 158 -30.04 16.00 -3.23
CA ALA A 158 -30.84 16.84 -2.38
C ALA A 158 -30.06 17.65 -1.33
N HIS A 159 -30.37 18.92 -1.32
CA HIS A 159 -29.97 19.95 -0.37
C HIS A 159 -30.32 19.58 1.07
N HIS A 160 -29.29 19.47 1.93
CA HIS A 160 -29.47 19.73 3.34
C HIS A 160 -28.92 21.12 3.65
N HIS A 161 -29.82 22.02 3.97
CA HIS A 161 -29.51 23.40 4.32
C HIS A 161 -28.64 23.50 5.59
N GLY A 162 -27.49 24.15 5.49
CA GLY A 162 -27.04 25.07 6.52
C GLY A 162 -26.15 24.58 7.64
N HIS A 163 -25.82 23.28 7.77
CA HIS A 163 -24.88 22.80 8.78
C HIS A 163 -23.81 21.93 8.14
N GLY A 164 -22.54 22.35 8.28
CA GLY A 164 -21.41 21.54 7.88
C GLY A 164 -21.43 20.18 8.59
N VAL A 165 -20.92 19.15 7.92
CA VAL A 165 -20.77 17.82 8.52
C VAL A 165 -19.44 17.76 9.25
N PRO A 166 -19.39 17.42 10.56
CA PRO A 166 -18.14 17.33 11.31
C PRO A 166 -17.27 16.18 10.80
N ALA A 167 -15.95 16.30 10.97
CA ALA A 167 -15.04 15.16 10.81
C ALA A 167 -15.29 14.10 11.88
N GLN A 168 -14.98 12.84 11.59
CA GLN A 168 -14.88 11.82 12.61
C GLN A 168 -13.74 12.15 13.58
N GLU A 169 -13.78 11.57 14.77
CA GLU A 169 -12.69 11.68 15.73
C GLU A 169 -11.41 11.10 15.15
N MET A 170 -10.28 11.75 15.45
CA MET A 170 -8.95 11.26 15.09
C MET A 170 -8.14 11.00 16.36
N THR A 171 -7.44 9.87 16.43
CA THR A 171 -6.57 9.52 17.54
C THR A 171 -5.34 8.77 17.07
N LYS A 172 -4.34 8.66 17.95
CA LYS A 172 -3.07 8.01 17.64
C LYS A 172 -3.21 6.51 17.49
N TRP A 173 -2.55 5.97 16.47
CA TRP A 173 -2.37 4.53 16.30
C TRP A 173 -1.37 4.03 17.33
N PHE A 174 -1.88 3.45 18.42
CA PHE A 174 -1.10 2.99 19.57
C PHE A 174 -0.13 4.09 20.07
N ASP A 175 1.12 3.75 20.36
CA ASP A 175 2.15 4.69 20.85
C ASP A 175 2.95 5.36 19.70
N THR A 176 2.35 5.53 18.53
CA THR A 176 2.99 6.13 17.37
C THR A 176 2.58 7.58 17.18
N ASN A 177 3.25 8.29 16.27
CA ASN A 177 2.81 9.60 15.78
C ASN A 177 1.87 9.52 14.58
N TYR A 178 1.44 8.31 14.21
CA TYR A 178 0.46 8.10 13.16
C TYR A 178 -0.94 8.18 13.75
N ASP A 179 -1.79 9.02 13.16
CA ASP A 179 -3.18 9.20 13.56
C ASP A 179 -4.12 8.45 12.59
N TYR A 180 -5.23 7.95 13.11
CA TYR A 180 -6.27 7.28 12.32
C TYR A 180 -7.65 7.85 12.65
N MET A 181 -8.59 7.73 11.70
CA MET A 181 -9.99 8.10 11.90
C MET A 181 -10.69 7.01 12.69
N VAL A 182 -11.32 7.38 13.80
CA VAL A 182 -11.95 6.43 14.72
C VAL A 182 -13.29 5.97 14.17
N PRO A 183 -13.49 4.67 13.90
CA PRO A 183 -14.79 4.15 13.50
C PRO A 183 -15.81 4.36 14.62
N GLU A 184 -17.02 4.75 14.27
CA GLU A 184 -18.14 4.88 15.20
C GLU A 184 -19.12 3.75 14.99
N PHE A 185 -19.42 3.01 16.05
CA PHE A 185 -20.32 1.86 15.99
C PHE A 185 -21.56 2.07 16.87
N SER A 186 -22.68 1.56 16.39
CA SER A 186 -23.91 1.42 17.14
C SER A 186 -24.27 -0.06 17.35
N LYS A 187 -25.13 -0.34 18.33
CA LYS A 187 -25.63 -1.69 18.61
C LYS A 187 -26.33 -2.31 17.39
N ASP A 188 -27.00 -1.48 16.60
CA ASP A 188 -27.74 -1.90 15.40
C ASP A 188 -26.89 -1.83 14.12
N GLN A 189 -25.55 -1.67 14.28
CA GLN A 189 -24.62 -1.63 13.15
C GLN A 189 -24.80 -2.87 12.26
N THR A 190 -24.93 -2.62 10.97
CA THR A 190 -24.85 -3.62 9.91
C THR A 190 -23.59 -3.38 9.09
N PHE A 191 -23.06 -4.44 8.50
CA PHE A 191 -21.90 -4.38 7.61
C PHE A 191 -22.28 -4.93 6.24
N ALA A 192 -21.72 -4.31 5.21
CA ALA A 192 -21.86 -4.76 3.83
C ALA A 192 -20.60 -4.38 3.05
N LEU A 193 -20.22 -5.19 2.08
CA LEU A 193 -19.10 -4.86 1.20
C LEU A 193 -19.50 -3.66 0.32
N SER A 194 -18.97 -2.47 0.62
CA SER A 194 -19.27 -1.23 -0.10
C SER A 194 -18.10 -0.69 -0.91
N SER A 195 -16.95 -1.37 -0.89
CA SER A 195 -15.79 -1.02 -1.69
C SER A 195 -15.05 -2.25 -2.18
N THR A 196 -14.59 -2.22 -3.42
CA THR A 196 -13.76 -3.27 -4.03
C THR A 196 -12.28 -2.93 -4.02
N LYS A 197 -11.88 -1.83 -3.37
CA LYS A 197 -10.50 -1.32 -3.35
C LYS A 197 -9.43 -2.39 -3.12
N PRO A 198 -9.51 -3.30 -2.12
CA PRO A 198 -8.50 -4.33 -1.92
C PRO A 198 -8.37 -5.29 -3.10
N ILE A 199 -9.49 -5.61 -3.75
CA ILE A 199 -9.55 -6.48 -4.93
C ILE A 199 -8.96 -5.76 -6.14
N ASP A 200 -9.28 -4.48 -6.32
CA ASP A 200 -8.85 -3.69 -7.46
C ASP A 200 -7.35 -3.42 -7.41
N GLU A 201 -6.80 -3.05 -6.25
CA GLU A 201 -5.35 -2.88 -6.07
C GLU A 201 -4.59 -4.21 -6.18
N TYR A 202 -5.19 -5.33 -5.74
CA TYR A 202 -4.63 -6.66 -5.99
C TYR A 202 -4.53 -6.95 -7.50
N LYS A 203 -5.61 -6.70 -8.25
CA LYS A 203 -5.64 -6.89 -9.71
C LYS A 203 -4.65 -5.96 -10.41
N GLU A 204 -4.55 -4.70 -9.97
CA GLU A 204 -3.60 -3.72 -10.49
C GLU A 204 -2.15 -4.21 -10.35
N ALA A 205 -1.75 -4.68 -9.15
CA ALA A 205 -0.42 -5.22 -8.92
C ALA A 205 -0.16 -6.50 -9.72
N LYS A 206 -1.16 -7.39 -9.85
CA LYS A 206 -1.08 -8.61 -10.68
C LYS A 206 -0.91 -8.28 -12.16
N ALA A 207 -1.60 -7.27 -12.67
CA ALA A 207 -1.48 -6.83 -14.05
C ALA A 207 -0.08 -6.30 -14.38
N LEU A 208 0.61 -5.74 -13.39
CA LEU A 208 2.02 -5.33 -13.50
C LEU A 208 3.02 -6.48 -13.32
N GLY A 209 2.54 -7.73 -13.19
CA GLY A 209 3.37 -8.93 -13.10
C GLY A 209 3.91 -9.24 -11.70
N TYR A 210 3.41 -8.60 -10.64
CA TYR A 210 3.87 -8.87 -9.28
C TYR A 210 3.14 -10.05 -8.65
N GLN A 211 3.87 -10.86 -7.88
CA GLN A 211 3.27 -11.71 -6.87
C GLN A 211 2.87 -10.81 -5.70
N THR A 212 1.58 -10.71 -5.43
CA THR A 212 1.04 -9.75 -4.47
C THR A 212 0.12 -10.38 -3.45
N ARG A 213 -0.02 -9.71 -2.32
CA ARG A 213 -0.92 -10.04 -1.22
C ARG A 213 -1.53 -8.76 -0.67
N PRO A 214 -2.89 -8.66 -0.61
CA PRO A 214 -3.54 -7.50 0.02
C PRO A 214 -3.25 -7.47 1.53
N VAL A 215 -3.06 -6.28 2.04
CA VAL A 215 -2.94 -5.98 3.48
C VAL A 215 -4.28 -5.45 3.96
N LEU A 216 -4.81 -6.04 5.01
CA LEU A 216 -6.11 -5.68 5.59
C LEU A 216 -5.97 -5.43 7.09
N VAL A 217 -6.73 -4.50 7.62
CA VAL A 217 -6.93 -4.38 9.07
C VAL A 217 -7.78 -5.56 9.52
N GLY A 218 -7.32 -6.32 10.50
CA GLY A 218 -8.06 -7.47 11.01
C GLY A 218 -9.37 -7.06 11.70
N PRO A 219 -10.43 -7.88 11.63
CA PRO A 219 -11.76 -7.51 12.14
C PRO A 219 -11.77 -7.21 13.64
N VAL A 220 -11.05 -7.97 14.44
CA VAL A 220 -10.92 -7.71 15.89
C VAL A 220 -10.22 -6.37 16.14
N THR A 221 -9.14 -6.08 15.41
CA THR A 221 -8.43 -4.80 15.51
C THR A 221 -9.35 -3.65 15.11
N PHE A 222 -10.06 -3.78 13.98
CA PHE A 222 -10.99 -2.75 13.51
C PHE A 222 -12.06 -2.41 14.55
N LEU A 223 -12.71 -3.44 15.14
CA LEU A 223 -13.73 -3.25 16.17
C LEU A 223 -13.15 -2.64 17.46
N LYS A 224 -11.92 -3.01 17.82
CA LYS A 224 -11.24 -2.46 19.01
C LYS A 224 -10.77 -1.01 18.85
N LEU A 225 -10.46 -0.58 17.63
CA LEU A 225 -10.08 0.79 17.33
C LEU A 225 -11.27 1.76 17.32
N GLY A 226 -12.48 1.23 17.14
CA GLY A 226 -13.69 2.03 17.10
C GLY A 226 -14.25 2.38 18.47
N LYS A 227 -15.14 3.35 18.50
CA LYS A 227 -15.87 3.82 19.67
C LYS A 227 -17.37 3.59 19.50
N SER A 228 -18.06 3.49 20.63
CA SER A 228 -19.51 3.55 20.71
C SER A 228 -19.92 4.64 21.70
N HIS A 229 -20.99 5.34 21.40
CA HIS A 229 -21.60 6.30 22.31
C HIS A 229 -22.40 5.61 23.43
N ASP A 230 -22.72 4.31 23.28
CA ASP A 230 -23.38 3.49 24.29
C ASP A 230 -22.36 2.73 25.13
N ALA A 231 -22.16 3.16 26.39
CA ALA A 231 -21.21 2.54 27.31
C ALA A 231 -21.58 1.09 27.70
N SER A 232 -22.84 0.69 27.52
CA SER A 232 -23.31 -0.68 27.80
C SER A 232 -23.02 -1.66 26.66
N PHE A 233 -22.57 -1.15 25.52
CA PHE A 233 -22.35 -1.91 24.30
C PHE A 233 -20.86 -2.18 24.07
N SER A 234 -20.51 -3.44 23.80
CA SER A 234 -19.16 -3.82 23.41
C SER A 234 -19.05 -3.94 21.90
N ASN A 235 -18.15 -3.18 21.26
CA ASN A 235 -17.93 -3.27 19.81
C ASN A 235 -17.59 -4.70 19.35
N LEU A 236 -16.94 -5.51 20.20
CA LEU A 236 -16.61 -6.90 19.86
C LEU A 236 -17.85 -7.79 19.68
N SER A 237 -19.02 -7.40 20.20
CA SER A 237 -20.27 -8.12 19.94
C SER A 237 -20.72 -8.04 18.47
N LEU A 238 -20.11 -7.16 17.69
CA LEU A 238 -20.35 -7.05 16.24
C LEU A 238 -19.51 -8.03 15.41
N LEU A 239 -18.63 -8.82 16.03
CA LEU A 239 -17.69 -9.65 15.28
C LEU A 239 -18.38 -10.63 14.35
N ASP A 240 -19.43 -11.31 14.83
CA ASP A 240 -20.20 -12.28 14.02
C ASP A 240 -21.02 -11.62 12.89
N LYS A 241 -21.26 -10.30 12.99
CA LYS A 241 -21.89 -9.53 11.91
C LYS A 241 -20.86 -9.06 10.87
N LEU A 242 -19.60 -8.83 11.31
CA LEU A 242 -18.52 -8.36 10.45
C LEU A 242 -17.87 -9.50 9.67
N VAL A 243 -17.77 -10.67 10.27
CA VAL A 243 -17.18 -11.89 9.69
C VAL A 243 -18.23 -13.00 9.79
N PRO A 244 -19.17 -13.09 8.83
CA PRO A 244 -20.22 -14.11 8.80
C PRO A 244 -19.69 -15.50 8.45
#